data_e8cd02220ac09674c5ce6c0bcb4f5c03
#
_entry.id   e8cd02220ac09674c5ce6c0bcb4f5c03
#
_cell.length_a   1.000
_cell.length_b   1.000
_cell.length_c   1.000
_cell.angle_alpha   90.00
_cell.angle_beta   90.00
_cell.angle_gamma   90.00
#
_symmetry.space_group_name_H-M   'P 1'
#
loop_
_entity.id
_entity.type
_entity.pdbx_description
1 polymer ?
#
loop_
_entity_poly.entity_id
_entity_poly.type
_entity_poly.pdbx_seq_one_letter_code
_entity_poly.pdbx_strand_id
1 'polypeptide(L)'
;RNPQDAEDLVQETYLKAFKAFDSFKEGTNLKAWLYRIMTNTYINSYRKKQRRPLETSAEDVTDRQLYTTSSHDSTGLQSAEVEALKNLPDTQIAEAMNSLNDDYRMVVYYADVEGLAYKEIAEVMDVPLGTVMSRLHRGRKQLRELLKDVANEQGIGLEEQK
;
A
#
# COMPACT_ATOMS: atom_id res chain seq x y z
N ARG A 1 3.69 -6.03 -15.53
CA ARG A 1 2.45 -6.45 -14.85
C ARG A 1 1.41 -6.73 -15.91
N ASN A 2 0.70 -7.86 -15.78
CA ASN A 2 -0.24 -8.31 -16.79
C ASN A 2 -1.64 -7.76 -16.47
N PRO A 3 -2.28 -6.99 -17.38
CA PRO A 3 -3.64 -6.51 -17.18
C PRO A 3 -4.65 -7.65 -16.95
N GLN A 4 -4.47 -8.78 -17.63
CA GLN A 4 -5.32 -9.96 -17.48
C GLN A 4 -5.29 -10.51 -16.04
N ASP A 5 -4.10 -10.60 -15.42
CA ASP A 5 -3.97 -11.02 -14.02
C ASP A 5 -4.72 -10.07 -13.06
N ALA A 6 -4.80 -8.77 -13.40
CA ALA A 6 -5.54 -7.79 -12.61
C ALA A 6 -7.06 -7.96 -12.75
N GLU A 7 -7.55 -8.19 -13.97
CA GLU A 7 -8.97 -8.48 -14.22
C GLU A 7 -9.41 -9.76 -13.53
N ASP A 8 -8.62 -10.82 -13.61
CA ASP A 8 -8.89 -12.10 -12.95
C ASP A 8 -8.94 -11.93 -11.42
N LEU A 9 -8.02 -11.13 -10.86
CA LEU A 9 -8.02 -10.83 -9.42
C LEU A 9 -9.29 -10.09 -8.99
N VAL A 10 -9.73 -9.10 -9.78
CA VAL A 10 -10.95 -8.34 -9.50
C VAL A 10 -12.18 -9.27 -9.55
N GLN A 11 -12.29 -10.09 -10.59
CA GLN A 11 -13.39 -11.04 -10.73
C GLN A 11 -13.42 -12.06 -9.57
N GLU A 12 -12.28 -12.65 -9.22
CA GLU A 12 -12.17 -13.58 -8.10
C GLU A 12 -12.53 -12.90 -6.77
N THR A 13 -12.13 -11.63 -6.60
CA THR A 13 -12.48 -10.84 -5.43
C THR A 13 -13.99 -10.66 -5.29
N TYR A 14 -14.68 -10.27 -6.37
CA TYR A 14 -16.14 -10.12 -6.35
C TYR A 14 -16.86 -11.45 -6.08
N LEU A 15 -16.42 -12.54 -6.68
CA LEU A 15 -17.00 -13.86 -6.42
C LEU A 15 -16.85 -14.27 -4.95
N LYS A 16 -15.69 -14.02 -4.35
CA LYS A 16 -15.44 -14.29 -2.93
C LYS A 16 -16.24 -13.37 -2.03
N ALA A 17 -16.31 -12.09 -2.36
CA ALA A 17 -17.10 -11.11 -1.63
C ALA A 17 -18.59 -11.47 -1.64
N PHE A 18 -19.13 -11.86 -2.78
CA PHE A 18 -20.52 -12.29 -2.89
C PHE A 18 -20.80 -13.49 -2.00
N LYS A 19 -19.94 -14.51 -2.04
CA LYS A 19 -20.08 -15.72 -1.21
C LYS A 19 -19.95 -15.47 0.29
N ALA A 20 -19.17 -14.46 0.66
CA ALA A 20 -18.88 -14.10 2.05
C ALA A 20 -19.72 -12.92 2.55
N PHE A 21 -20.71 -12.46 1.78
CA PHE A 21 -21.43 -11.22 2.08
C PHE A 21 -22.16 -11.26 3.42
N ASP A 22 -22.68 -12.41 3.82
CA ASP A 22 -23.30 -12.61 5.14
C ASP A 22 -22.33 -12.37 6.31
N SER A 23 -21.02 -12.39 6.06
CA SER A 23 -19.99 -12.09 7.05
C SER A 23 -19.67 -10.58 7.16
N PHE A 24 -20.17 -9.78 6.24
CA PHE A 24 -19.99 -8.34 6.28
C PHE A 24 -20.83 -7.73 7.41
N LYS A 25 -20.20 -6.95 8.28
CA LYS A 25 -20.89 -6.27 9.38
C LYS A 25 -21.37 -4.91 8.91
N GLU A 26 -22.70 -4.70 8.95
CA GLU A 26 -23.29 -3.39 8.69
C GLU A 26 -22.68 -2.32 9.60
N GLY A 27 -22.49 -1.10 9.06
CA GLY A 27 -21.85 0.01 9.78
C GLY A 27 -20.32 0.00 9.78
N THR A 28 -19.68 -1.01 9.17
CA THR A 28 -18.24 -1.02 8.94
C THR A 28 -17.90 -0.56 7.52
N ASN A 29 -16.61 -0.31 7.25
CA ASN A 29 -16.15 0.17 5.95
C ASN A 29 -16.16 -0.97 4.91
N LEU A 30 -17.18 -0.97 4.02
CA LEU A 30 -17.32 -1.95 2.94
C LEU A 30 -16.09 -1.97 2.02
N LYS A 31 -15.50 -0.80 1.73
CA LYS A 31 -14.33 -0.67 0.87
C LYS A 31 -13.13 -1.39 1.49
N ALA A 32 -12.86 -1.17 2.79
CA ALA A 32 -11.80 -1.87 3.52
C ALA A 32 -12.03 -3.38 3.53
N TRP A 33 -13.27 -3.83 3.73
CA TRP A 33 -13.62 -5.26 3.69
C TRP A 33 -13.35 -5.88 2.31
N LEU A 34 -13.71 -5.21 1.21
CA LEU A 34 -13.40 -5.66 -0.16
C LEU A 34 -11.89 -5.70 -0.42
N TYR A 35 -11.15 -4.68 0.01
CA TYR A 35 -9.69 -4.67 -0.11
C TYR A 35 -9.03 -5.80 0.67
N ARG A 36 -9.54 -6.16 1.84
CA ARG A 36 -9.06 -7.32 2.60
C ARG A 36 -9.21 -8.61 1.79
N ILE A 37 -10.37 -8.83 1.16
CA ILE A 37 -10.60 -10.01 0.30
C ILE A 37 -9.64 -10.01 -0.88
N MET A 38 -9.47 -8.87 -1.54
CA MET A 38 -8.59 -8.71 -2.70
C MET A 38 -7.12 -8.96 -2.33
N THR A 39 -6.64 -8.34 -1.24
CA THR A 39 -5.26 -8.49 -0.76
C THR A 39 -4.96 -9.95 -0.42
N ASN A 40 -5.84 -10.61 0.32
CA ASN A 40 -5.69 -12.02 0.65
C ASN A 40 -5.69 -12.91 -0.60
N THR A 41 -6.52 -12.60 -1.59
CA THR A 41 -6.57 -13.32 -2.86
C THR A 41 -5.26 -13.16 -3.62
N TYR A 42 -4.74 -11.93 -3.71
CA TYR A 42 -3.46 -11.62 -4.33
C TYR A 42 -2.29 -12.34 -3.65
N ILE A 43 -2.16 -12.22 -2.32
CA ILE A 43 -1.09 -12.87 -1.55
C ILE A 43 -1.13 -14.39 -1.73
N ASN A 44 -2.30 -15.00 -1.69
CA ASN A 44 -2.45 -16.44 -1.87
C ASN A 44 -2.08 -16.89 -3.29
N SER A 45 -2.47 -16.14 -4.30
CA SER A 45 -2.10 -16.39 -5.72
C SER A 45 -0.60 -16.25 -5.93
N TYR A 46 0.02 -15.22 -5.34
CA TYR A 46 1.45 -14.99 -5.40
C TYR A 46 2.25 -16.11 -4.72
N ARG A 47 1.86 -16.49 -3.49
CA ARG A 47 2.47 -17.62 -2.78
C ARG A 47 2.32 -18.94 -3.53
N LYS A 48 1.19 -19.15 -4.21
CA LYS A 48 0.97 -20.32 -5.06
C LYS A 48 1.89 -20.32 -6.29
N LYS A 49 2.10 -19.16 -6.93
CA LYS A 49 3.06 -19.00 -8.04
C LYS A 49 4.50 -19.26 -7.58
N GLN A 50 4.90 -18.80 -6.40
CA GLN A 50 6.25 -19.05 -5.85
C GLN A 50 6.50 -20.50 -5.43
N ARG A 51 5.49 -21.25 -5.01
CA ARG A 51 5.60 -22.65 -4.64
C ARG A 51 5.66 -23.62 -5.83
N ARG A 52 5.42 -23.16 -7.06
CA ARG A 52 5.72 -23.93 -8.26
C ARG A 52 7.22 -23.83 -8.47
N PRO A 53 7.97 -24.98 -8.52
CA PRO A 53 9.40 -24.94 -8.66
C PRO A 53 9.77 -24.49 -10.06
N LEU A 54 10.13 -23.23 -10.19
CA LEU A 54 10.92 -22.67 -11.27
C LEU A 54 11.90 -21.70 -10.60
N GLU A 55 13.09 -22.22 -10.44
CA GLU A 55 14.40 -21.56 -10.37
C GLU A 55 14.44 -20.05 -10.11
N THR A 56 15.21 -19.75 -9.03
CA THR A 56 16.05 -18.59 -8.80
C THR A 56 15.42 -17.34 -8.20
N SER A 57 15.72 -17.09 -7.05
CA SER A 57 16.57 -16.15 -6.30
C SER A 57 15.91 -15.68 -5.02
N ALA A 58 16.58 -16.04 -3.95
CA ALA A 58 16.31 -15.55 -2.60
C ALA A 58 16.77 -14.10 -2.47
N GLU A 59 15.90 -13.28 -1.92
CA GLU A 59 16.28 -12.21 -0.98
C GLU A 59 15.08 -11.96 -0.07
N ASP A 60 14.93 -12.86 0.88
CA ASP A 60 14.12 -12.68 2.06
C ASP A 60 14.95 -11.90 3.09
N VAL A 61 14.84 -10.57 3.04
CA VAL A 61 15.34 -9.74 4.13
C VAL A 61 14.29 -9.78 5.24
N THR A 62 14.60 -10.56 6.24
CA THR A 62 13.85 -10.72 7.49
C THR A 62 13.75 -9.40 8.24
N ASP A 63 12.57 -8.76 8.15
CA ASP A 63 12.24 -7.49 8.81
C ASP A 63 11.78 -7.77 10.26
N ARG A 64 12.68 -8.29 11.10
CA ARG A 64 12.35 -8.73 12.46
C ARG A 64 12.92 -7.87 13.60
N GLN A 65 13.48 -6.70 13.31
CA GLN A 65 13.98 -5.82 14.38
C GLN A 65 13.78 -4.36 14.02
N LEU A 66 12.76 -3.75 14.60
CA LEU A 66 12.76 -2.36 15.09
C LEU A 66 11.37 -2.01 15.66
N TYR A 67 11.07 -2.60 16.82
CA TYR A 67 9.99 -2.09 17.65
C TYR A 67 10.60 -1.21 18.72
N THR A 68 10.51 0.09 18.57
CA THR A 68 10.47 1.03 19.69
C THR A 68 9.60 2.22 19.32
N THR A 69 8.45 2.24 19.94
CA THR A 69 7.72 3.37 20.52
C THR A 69 7.63 4.66 19.71
N SER A 70 6.46 4.93 19.13
CA SER A 70 5.80 6.22 19.34
C SER A 70 4.31 6.08 19.02
N SER A 71 3.52 6.27 20.06
CA SER A 71 2.09 6.47 19.98
C SER A 71 1.84 7.82 19.32
N HIS A 72 1.43 7.79 18.06
CA HIS A 72 0.81 8.95 17.44
C HIS A 72 -0.58 8.53 16.94
N ASP A 73 -1.59 9.02 17.64
CA ASP A 73 -2.92 9.20 17.11
C ASP A 73 -2.84 10.22 15.98
N SER A 74 -2.63 9.74 14.76
CA SER A 74 -2.77 10.58 13.58
C SER A 74 -4.10 10.29 12.90
N THR A 75 -5.15 10.93 13.41
CA THR A 75 -6.32 11.29 12.63
C THR A 75 -5.84 12.19 11.49
N GLY A 76 -5.76 11.64 10.28
CA GLY A 76 -5.87 12.26 8.98
C GLY A 76 -5.56 13.75 8.78
N LEU A 77 -4.40 14.22 9.21
CA LEU A 77 -3.80 15.39 8.56
C LEU A 77 -3.19 14.88 7.26
N GLN A 78 -3.83 15.23 6.13
CA GLN A 78 -3.19 15.11 4.82
C GLN A 78 -1.87 15.85 4.92
N SER A 79 -0.76 15.13 4.88
CA SER A 79 0.54 15.77 4.96
C SER A 79 0.71 16.69 3.74
N ALA A 80 1.45 17.79 3.89
CA ALA A 80 1.78 18.67 2.78
C ALA A 80 2.36 17.90 1.58
N GLU A 81 2.95 16.73 1.85
CA GLU A 81 3.47 15.80 0.85
C GLU A 81 2.39 15.19 -0.05
N VAL A 82 1.23 14.83 0.52
CA VAL A 82 0.08 14.30 -0.26
C VAL A 82 -0.52 15.39 -1.15
N GLU A 83 -0.53 16.63 -0.66
CA GLU A 83 -0.99 17.78 -1.44
C GLU A 83 -0.02 18.12 -2.58
N ALA A 84 1.28 18.05 -2.33
CA ALA A 84 2.31 18.22 -3.35
C ALA A 84 2.21 17.13 -4.45
N LEU A 85 1.95 15.87 -4.08
CA LEU A 85 1.79 14.76 -5.03
C LEU A 85 0.61 14.96 -5.99
N LYS A 86 -0.46 15.66 -5.59
CA LYS A 86 -1.61 15.94 -6.46
C LYS A 86 -1.29 16.86 -7.65
N ASN A 87 -0.18 17.58 -7.58
CA ASN A 87 0.25 18.50 -8.63
C ASN A 87 1.27 17.89 -9.60
N LEU A 88 1.68 16.64 -9.40
CA LEU A 88 2.60 15.94 -10.29
C LEU A 88 1.86 15.24 -11.42
N PRO A 89 2.48 15.07 -12.61
CA PRO A 89 1.92 14.27 -13.70
C PRO A 89 1.64 12.83 -13.25
N ASP A 90 0.44 12.33 -13.52
CA ASP A 90 -0.03 11.00 -13.11
C ASP A 90 0.92 9.87 -13.49
N THR A 91 1.58 9.99 -14.66
CA THR A 91 2.54 8.99 -15.16
C THR A 91 3.78 8.87 -14.27
N GLN A 92 4.33 9.97 -13.80
CA GLN A 92 5.53 9.99 -12.95
C GLN A 92 5.23 9.46 -11.54
N ILE A 93 4.06 9.79 -11.00
CA ILE A 93 3.60 9.22 -9.73
C ILE A 93 3.41 7.70 -9.87
N ALA A 94 2.79 7.26 -10.95
CA ALA A 94 2.57 5.84 -11.21
C ALA A 94 3.89 5.07 -11.36
N GLU A 95 4.89 5.65 -12.02
CA GLU A 95 6.23 5.07 -12.15
C GLU A 95 6.95 4.98 -10.80
N ALA A 96 6.93 6.05 -10.00
CA ALA A 96 7.50 6.07 -8.66
C ALA A 96 6.82 5.04 -7.75
N MET A 97 5.49 4.98 -7.76
CA MET A 97 4.73 3.96 -7.02
C MET A 97 5.08 2.54 -7.48
N ASN A 98 5.29 2.33 -8.79
CA ASN A 98 5.68 1.03 -9.34
C ASN A 98 7.11 0.62 -8.95
N SER A 99 7.98 1.58 -8.62
CA SER A 99 9.35 1.33 -8.18
C SER A 99 9.45 0.92 -6.70
N LEU A 100 8.39 1.15 -5.92
CA LEU A 100 8.32 0.64 -4.54
C LEU A 100 8.15 -0.88 -4.54
N ASN A 101 8.66 -1.53 -3.48
CA ASN A 101 8.28 -2.92 -3.24
C ASN A 101 6.77 -3.02 -2.96
N ASP A 102 6.20 -4.21 -3.14
CA ASP A 102 4.75 -4.42 -3.06
C ASP A 102 4.17 -4.04 -1.69
N ASP A 103 4.86 -4.36 -0.60
CA ASP A 103 4.42 -4.06 0.76
C ASP A 103 4.34 -2.56 1.05
N TYR A 104 5.35 -1.79 0.62
CA TYR A 104 5.37 -0.33 0.82
C TYR A 104 4.35 0.34 -0.08
N ARG A 105 4.26 -0.09 -1.35
CA ARG A 105 3.29 0.44 -2.30
C ARG A 105 1.86 0.25 -1.81
N MET A 106 1.50 -0.96 -1.32
CA MET A 106 0.16 -1.25 -0.84
C MET A 106 -0.21 -0.37 0.36
N VAL A 107 0.68 -0.23 1.34
CA VAL A 107 0.41 0.61 2.51
C VAL A 107 0.24 2.08 2.12
N VAL A 108 1.12 2.61 1.27
CA VAL A 108 1.02 3.98 0.76
C VAL A 108 -0.27 4.18 -0.03
N TYR A 109 -0.60 3.26 -0.93
CA TYR A 109 -1.83 3.32 -1.71
C TYR A 109 -3.08 3.37 -0.82
N TYR A 110 -3.18 2.48 0.17
CA TYR A 110 -4.34 2.45 1.06
C TYR A 110 -4.44 3.67 1.96
N ALA A 111 -3.31 4.22 2.43
CA ALA A 111 -3.30 5.39 3.28
C ALA A 111 -3.53 6.69 2.51
N ASP A 112 -2.79 6.90 1.43
CA ASP A 112 -2.66 8.22 0.79
C ASP A 112 -3.60 8.38 -0.42
N VAL A 113 -3.96 7.28 -1.10
CA VAL A 113 -4.89 7.31 -2.24
C VAL A 113 -6.30 6.94 -1.80
N GLU A 114 -6.45 5.86 -1.04
CA GLU A 114 -7.75 5.34 -0.63
C GLU A 114 -8.27 5.96 0.67
N GLY A 115 -7.40 6.60 1.46
CA GLY A 115 -7.77 7.28 2.69
C GLY A 115 -8.23 6.35 3.82
N LEU A 116 -7.76 5.09 3.83
CA LEU A 116 -8.09 4.14 4.89
C LEU A 116 -7.39 4.51 6.20
N ALA A 117 -8.07 4.32 7.32
CA ALA A 117 -7.43 4.43 8.64
C ALA A 117 -6.36 3.35 8.83
N TYR A 118 -5.29 3.64 9.56
CA TYR A 118 -4.18 2.68 9.73
C TYR A 118 -4.61 1.36 10.36
N LYS A 119 -5.63 1.36 11.22
CA LYS A 119 -6.24 0.13 11.76
C LYS A 119 -6.89 -0.71 10.67
N GLU A 120 -7.61 -0.06 9.75
CA GLU A 120 -8.22 -0.75 8.60
C GLU A 120 -7.15 -1.33 7.67
N ILE A 121 -6.05 -0.58 7.44
CA ILE A 121 -4.91 -1.08 6.64
C ILE A 121 -4.26 -2.30 7.31
N ALA A 122 -4.10 -2.28 8.63
CA ALA A 122 -3.58 -3.41 9.39
C ALA A 122 -4.46 -4.67 9.21
N GLU A 123 -5.78 -4.52 9.23
CA GLU A 123 -6.72 -5.60 8.98
C GLU A 123 -6.71 -6.06 7.51
N VAL A 124 -6.64 -5.12 6.56
CA VAL A 124 -6.58 -5.41 5.11
C VAL A 124 -5.34 -6.22 4.76
N MET A 125 -4.20 -5.86 5.32
CA MET A 125 -2.91 -6.50 5.01
C MET A 125 -2.57 -7.67 5.94
N ASP A 126 -3.38 -7.91 6.97
CA ASP A 126 -3.14 -8.92 8.01
C ASP A 126 -1.77 -8.77 8.68
N VAL A 127 -1.45 -7.54 9.10
CA VAL A 127 -0.19 -7.19 9.77
C VAL A 127 -0.43 -6.32 11.00
N PRO A 128 0.48 -6.30 11.97
CA PRO A 128 0.37 -5.41 13.13
C PRO A 128 0.35 -3.93 12.72
N LEU A 129 -0.36 -3.10 13.51
CA LEU A 129 -0.44 -1.65 13.28
C LEU A 129 0.94 -0.98 13.20
N GLY A 130 1.90 -1.39 14.05
CA GLY A 130 3.28 -0.89 14.02
C GLY A 130 3.99 -1.19 12.69
N THR A 131 3.67 -2.33 12.07
CA THR A 131 4.19 -2.69 10.74
C THR A 131 3.63 -1.76 9.65
N VAL A 132 2.34 -1.41 9.71
CA VAL A 132 1.73 -0.43 8.80
C VAL A 132 2.45 0.92 8.91
N MET A 133 2.64 1.41 10.14
CA MET A 133 3.30 2.71 10.39
C MET A 133 4.75 2.72 9.88
N SER A 134 5.53 1.68 10.14
CA SER A 134 6.92 1.58 9.69
C SER A 134 7.03 1.45 8.17
N ARG A 135 6.17 0.65 7.55
CA ARG A 135 6.12 0.51 6.08
C ARG A 135 5.69 1.81 5.41
N LEU A 136 4.70 2.50 5.97
CA LEU A 136 4.23 3.80 5.46
C LEU A 136 5.34 4.85 5.51
N HIS A 137 6.04 4.95 6.64
CA HIS A 137 7.17 5.86 6.78
C HIS A 137 8.27 5.60 5.73
N ARG A 138 8.69 4.34 5.58
CA ARG A 138 9.71 3.94 4.60
C ARG A 138 9.23 4.15 3.16
N GLY A 139 7.99 3.78 2.85
CA GLY A 139 7.40 3.96 1.52
C GLY A 139 7.33 5.44 1.12
N ARG A 140 6.85 6.31 2.01
CA ARG A 140 6.83 7.76 1.78
C ARG A 140 8.23 8.34 1.60
N LYS A 141 9.22 7.88 2.41
CA LYS A 141 10.61 8.30 2.25
C LYS A 141 11.15 7.94 0.86
N GLN A 142 10.94 6.70 0.41
CA GLN A 142 11.37 6.28 -0.93
C GLN A 142 10.67 7.06 -2.04
N LEU A 143 9.36 7.33 -1.92
CA LEU A 143 8.64 8.15 -2.88
C LEU A 143 9.18 9.57 -2.94
N ARG A 144 9.51 10.17 -1.79
CA ARG A 144 10.10 11.51 -1.74
C ARG A 144 11.42 11.56 -2.51
N GLU A 145 12.29 10.57 -2.34
CA GLU A 145 13.56 10.49 -3.08
C GLU A 145 13.33 10.31 -4.58
N LEU A 146 12.40 9.43 -4.99
CA LEU A 146 12.10 9.17 -6.39
C LEU A 146 11.44 10.37 -7.10
N LEU A 147 10.69 11.19 -6.37
CA LEU A 147 9.94 12.32 -6.92
C LEU A 147 10.65 13.67 -6.70
N LYS A 148 11.83 13.67 -6.06
CA LYS A 148 12.55 14.92 -5.72
C LYS A 148 12.86 15.77 -6.94
N ASP A 149 13.40 15.17 -7.99
CA ASP A 149 13.76 15.88 -9.21
C ASP A 149 12.53 16.42 -9.93
N VAL A 150 11.49 15.61 -9.99
CA VAL A 150 10.19 15.98 -10.58
C VAL A 150 9.53 17.13 -9.82
N ALA A 151 9.56 17.09 -8.50
CA ALA A 151 9.01 18.15 -7.65
C ALA A 151 9.78 19.47 -7.86
N ASN A 152 11.10 19.40 -7.97
CA ASN A 152 11.94 20.57 -8.25
C ASN A 152 11.65 21.18 -9.64
N GLU A 153 11.48 20.35 -10.67
CA GLU A 153 11.13 20.80 -12.02
C GLU A 153 9.76 21.48 -12.08
N GLN A 154 8.81 21.06 -11.25
CA GLN A 154 7.47 21.62 -11.15
C GLN A 154 7.38 22.82 -10.18
N GLY A 155 8.51 23.24 -9.58
CA GLY A 155 8.53 24.33 -8.62
C GLY A 155 7.84 24.02 -7.29
N ILE A 156 7.62 22.73 -7.02
CA ILE A 156 7.04 22.26 -5.76
C ILE A 156 8.20 22.18 -4.76
N GLY A 157 8.45 23.27 -4.03
CA GLY A 157 9.50 23.34 -3.02
C GLY A 157 9.22 22.38 -1.87
N LEU A 158 9.95 21.27 -1.82
CA LEU A 158 10.13 20.51 -0.59
C LEU A 158 11.12 21.33 0.26
N GLU A 159 10.63 22.29 1.06
CA GLU A 159 11.47 22.99 2.04
C GLU A 159 12.08 21.92 2.95
N GLU A 160 13.41 21.83 2.90
CA GLU A 160 14.17 21.04 3.88
C GLU A 160 13.88 21.63 5.26
N GLN A 161 13.03 20.97 6.03
CA GLN A 161 12.93 21.27 7.46
C GLN A 161 14.28 20.89 8.10
N LYS A 162 15.05 21.92 8.39
CA LYS A 162 16.27 21.85 9.22
C LYS A 162 15.92 21.46 10.66
#